data_16c2d6ffa330e1078590a9d040cd6303
#
_entry.id   16c2d6ffa330e1078590a9d040cd6303
#
_cell.length_a   1.000
_cell.length_b   1.000
_cell.length_c   1.000
_cell.angle_alpha   90.00
_cell.angle_beta   90.00
_cell.angle_gamma   90.00
#
_symmetry.space_group_name_H-M   'P 1'
#
loop_
_entity.id
_entity.type
_entity.pdbx_description
1 polymer ?
#
loop_
_entity_poly.entity_id
_entity_poly.type
_entity_poly.pdbx_seq_one_letter_code
_entity_poly.pdbx_strand_id
1 'polypeptide(L)'
;MSLTFSRRSFLKYTAVAAVAVAGSSLLTGCKDDNTAKRTKLGAITVLQAKADLTSVEYTGGNLVFKLNIKNNRTNPFEISYDHFCVMVTDVDGKKTYYTYKDLSKLKLVTDDLSDPQLSKNSNVECTITAKEVPALAPTDTVTLIYYPDHTYGEYSARWNLLVSDGEVTLPTSSAK
;
A
#
# COMPACT_ATOMS: atom_id res chain seq x y z
N MET A 1 25.46 -26.21 37.92
CA MET A 1 23.98 -26.18 37.88
C MET A 1 23.55 -25.82 36.45
N SER A 2 23.02 -26.78 35.72
CA SER A 2 22.60 -26.62 34.34
C SER A 2 21.12 -26.25 34.31
N LEU A 3 20.78 -25.07 33.81
CA LEU A 3 19.40 -24.62 33.61
C LEU A 3 18.88 -25.18 32.31
N THR A 4 18.10 -26.25 32.36
CA THR A 4 17.37 -26.81 31.25
C THR A 4 16.10 -25.97 30.99
N PHE A 5 16.13 -25.13 29.99
CA PHE A 5 14.93 -24.42 29.50
C PHE A 5 14.02 -25.37 28.70
N SER A 6 12.85 -25.65 29.25
CA SER A 6 11.84 -26.47 28.59
C SER A 6 11.22 -25.72 27.40
N ARG A 7 11.14 -26.40 26.25
CA ARG A 7 10.51 -25.88 25.02
C ARG A 7 9.04 -25.44 25.20
N ARG A 8 8.38 -25.86 26.27
CA ARG A 8 7.01 -25.46 26.62
C ARG A 8 6.89 -24.06 27.22
N SER A 9 7.97 -23.49 27.75
CA SER A 9 7.96 -22.14 28.31
C SER A 9 8.09 -21.05 27.23
N PHE A 10 8.62 -21.39 26.05
CA PHE A 10 8.79 -20.45 24.95
C PHE A 10 7.45 -20.09 24.27
N LEU A 11 6.47 -21.00 24.27
CA LEU A 11 5.16 -20.79 23.64
C LEU A 11 4.19 -19.96 24.48
N LYS A 12 4.48 -19.66 25.73
CA LYS A 12 3.62 -18.83 26.58
C LYS A 12 3.90 -17.34 26.51
N TYR A 13 4.99 -16.93 25.89
CA TYR A 13 5.38 -15.51 25.77
C TYR A 13 5.21 -14.91 24.37
N THR A 14 4.72 -15.68 23.39
CA THR A 14 4.47 -15.20 22.02
C THR A 14 3.04 -14.73 21.77
N ALA A 15 2.20 -14.66 22.80
CA ALA A 15 0.78 -14.32 22.66
C ALA A 15 0.40 -12.98 23.29
N VAL A 16 1.27 -11.97 23.30
CA VAL A 16 0.88 -10.58 23.60
C VAL A 16 1.87 -9.63 22.94
N ALA A 17 1.61 -9.23 21.72
CA ALA A 17 2.02 -7.93 21.18
C ALA A 17 1.26 -7.60 19.91
N ALA A 18 -0.08 -7.65 19.94
CA ALA A 18 -0.87 -6.80 19.05
C ALA A 18 -0.83 -5.39 19.66
N VAL A 19 0.29 -4.70 19.58
CA VAL A 19 0.37 -3.28 19.87
C VAL A 19 -0.13 -2.56 18.64
N ALA A 20 -1.37 -2.08 18.71
CA ALA A 20 -1.87 -1.04 17.84
C ALA A 20 -0.99 0.20 18.02
N VAL A 21 0.01 0.38 17.18
CA VAL A 21 0.76 1.64 17.09
C VAL A 21 -0.04 2.59 16.23
N ALA A 22 -1.00 3.27 16.85
CA ALA A 22 -1.50 4.53 16.34
C ALA A 22 -0.42 5.58 16.67
N GLY A 23 0.22 6.12 15.66
CA GLY A 23 1.08 7.29 15.81
C GLY A 23 2.54 7.05 15.42
N SER A 24 2.97 7.79 14.39
CA SER A 24 4.33 8.16 14.03
C SER A 24 5.36 7.02 13.90
N SER A 25 5.56 6.62 12.67
CA SER A 25 6.82 6.33 11.99
C SER A 25 8.09 6.45 12.85
N LEU A 26 8.61 5.37 13.33
CA LEU A 26 10.05 5.10 13.45
C LEU A 26 10.19 3.58 13.58
N LEU A 27 10.00 2.84 12.50
CA LEU A 27 10.52 1.49 12.39
C LEU A 27 11.81 1.55 11.58
N THR A 28 12.85 2.05 12.23
CA THR A 28 14.22 1.78 11.84
C THR A 28 14.63 0.46 12.50
N GLY A 29 14.87 -0.54 11.68
CA GLY A 29 15.72 -1.66 12.07
C GLY A 29 15.02 -2.96 12.45
N CYS A 30 14.65 -3.73 11.44
CA CYS A 30 14.90 -5.17 11.42
C CYS A 30 15.30 -5.54 10.00
N LYS A 31 16.46 -6.14 9.83
CA LYS A 31 16.91 -6.79 8.61
C LYS A 31 15.89 -7.87 8.28
N ASP A 32 15.37 -7.85 7.08
CA ASP A 32 14.70 -8.86 6.27
C ASP A 32 13.31 -8.50 5.72
N ASP A 33 12.75 -7.30 5.99
CA ASP A 33 11.52 -6.87 5.31
C ASP A 33 11.63 -5.38 4.92
N ASN A 34 12.19 -5.13 3.74
CA ASN A 34 12.31 -3.80 3.14
C ASN A 34 10.92 -3.21 2.77
N THR A 35 9.86 -3.80 3.32
CA THR A 35 8.47 -3.44 3.07
C THR A 35 7.86 -2.78 4.30
N ALA A 36 7.53 -1.51 4.21
CA ALA A 36 6.71 -0.83 5.20
C ALA A 36 5.21 -1.09 4.92
N LYS A 37 4.45 -1.52 5.94
CA LYS A 37 3.05 -1.95 5.80
C LYS A 37 2.11 -1.13 6.67
N ARG A 38 0.89 -0.86 6.16
CA ARG A 38 -0.25 -0.29 6.90
C ARG A 38 -1.53 -1.04 6.57
N THR A 39 -2.47 -1.01 7.51
CA THR A 39 -3.83 -1.54 7.32
C THR A 39 -4.89 -0.44 7.24
N LYS A 40 -4.47 0.82 7.30
CA LYS A 40 -5.32 2.02 7.19
C LYS A 40 -4.71 3.02 6.23
N LEU A 41 -5.50 3.95 5.75
CA LEU A 41 -5.05 5.11 4.99
C LEU A 41 -3.93 5.88 5.74
N GLY A 42 -3.19 6.70 5.03
CA GLY A 42 -2.15 7.54 5.58
C GLY A 42 -0.76 7.25 5.04
N ALA A 43 0.23 7.95 5.59
CA ALA A 43 1.56 8.03 5.02
C ALA A 43 2.47 6.86 5.40
N ILE A 44 3.27 6.40 4.42
CA ILE A 44 4.43 5.53 4.59
C ILE A 44 5.64 6.25 3.99
N THR A 45 6.79 6.16 4.65
CA THR A 45 8.06 6.66 4.11
C THR A 45 8.99 5.48 3.84
N VAL A 46 9.44 5.37 2.59
CA VAL A 46 10.38 4.34 2.13
C VAL A 46 11.46 5.02 1.30
N LEU A 47 12.74 4.77 1.59
CA LEU A 47 13.89 5.38 0.92
C LEU A 47 13.75 6.92 0.77
N GLN A 48 13.29 7.59 1.82
CA GLN A 48 13.04 9.04 1.85
C GLN A 48 11.96 9.55 0.85
N ALA A 49 11.24 8.67 0.17
CA ALA A 49 10.00 9.00 -0.51
C ALA A 49 8.84 8.80 0.46
N LYS A 50 8.09 9.87 0.76
CA LYS A 50 6.88 9.80 1.58
C LYS A 50 5.69 9.69 0.65
N ALA A 51 5.01 8.56 0.70
CA ALA A 51 3.75 8.35 0.00
C ALA A 51 2.60 8.33 1.01
N ASP A 52 1.59 9.17 0.79
CA ASP A 52 0.43 9.34 1.66
C ASP A 52 -0.82 8.93 0.89
N LEU A 53 -1.37 7.76 1.21
CA LEU A 53 -2.62 7.29 0.63
C LEU A 53 -3.79 7.99 1.32
N THR A 54 -4.48 8.86 0.59
CA THR A 54 -5.52 9.74 1.13
C THR A 54 -6.93 9.19 0.96
N SER A 55 -7.20 8.46 -0.13
CA SER A 55 -8.49 7.80 -0.33
C SER A 55 -8.38 6.56 -1.21
N VAL A 56 -9.32 5.64 -1.01
CA VAL A 56 -9.58 4.50 -1.90
C VAL A 56 -11.07 4.39 -2.15
N GLU A 57 -11.47 4.40 -3.41
CA GLU A 57 -12.87 4.33 -3.83
C GLU A 57 -13.07 3.18 -4.81
N TYR A 58 -14.14 2.42 -4.63
CA TYR A 58 -14.57 1.42 -5.59
C TYR A 58 -15.88 1.87 -6.24
N THR A 59 -15.87 2.06 -7.55
CA THR A 59 -17.05 2.47 -8.32
C THR A 59 -17.03 1.92 -9.74
N GLY A 60 -18.14 1.34 -10.17
CA GLY A 60 -18.30 0.87 -11.55
C GLY A 60 -17.23 -0.11 -12.04
N GLY A 61 -16.74 -0.99 -11.17
CA GLY A 61 -15.66 -1.93 -11.49
C GLY A 61 -14.27 -1.30 -11.52
N ASN A 62 -14.11 -0.10 -10.98
CA ASN A 62 -12.81 0.56 -10.86
C ASN A 62 -12.45 0.75 -9.38
N LEU A 63 -11.21 0.43 -9.02
CA LEU A 63 -10.59 0.84 -7.77
C LEU A 63 -9.71 2.06 -8.02
N VAL A 64 -10.03 3.16 -7.37
CA VAL A 64 -9.34 4.44 -7.52
C VAL A 64 -8.62 4.78 -6.22
N PHE A 65 -7.31 4.95 -6.30
CA PHE A 65 -6.44 5.33 -5.19
C PHE A 65 -5.93 6.74 -5.41
N LYS A 66 -6.02 7.60 -4.42
CA LYS A 66 -5.41 8.93 -4.43
C LYS A 66 -4.25 8.97 -3.44
N LEU A 67 -3.07 9.32 -3.94
CA LEU A 67 -1.84 9.45 -3.17
C LEU A 67 -1.23 10.82 -3.36
N ASN A 68 -0.60 11.31 -2.30
CA ASN A 68 0.35 12.41 -2.39
C ASN A 68 1.75 11.86 -2.14
N ILE A 69 2.66 12.02 -3.11
CA ILE A 69 4.04 11.54 -3.02
C ILE A 69 4.97 12.73 -2.89
N LYS A 70 5.76 12.75 -1.82
CA LYS A 70 6.76 13.78 -1.55
C LYS A 70 8.16 13.21 -1.66
N ASN A 71 9.00 13.90 -2.42
CA ASN A 71 10.43 13.59 -2.50
C ASN A 71 11.22 14.28 -1.37
N ASN A 72 11.65 13.51 -0.40
CA ASN A 72 12.57 14.00 0.65
C ASN A 72 14.03 13.62 0.33
N ARG A 73 14.32 13.02 -0.84
CA ARG A 73 15.67 12.68 -1.31
C ARG A 73 16.42 13.95 -1.78
N THR A 74 17.72 13.84 -1.85
CA THR A 74 18.57 14.89 -2.45
C THR A 74 18.43 14.97 -3.95
N ASN A 75 18.19 13.82 -4.61
CA ASN A 75 18.07 13.69 -6.05
C ASN A 75 16.61 13.63 -6.49
N PRO A 76 16.27 14.14 -7.68
CA PRO A 76 14.96 13.91 -8.27
C PRO A 76 14.78 12.42 -8.58
N PHE A 77 13.51 11.96 -8.60
CA PHE A 77 13.15 10.62 -9.04
C PHE A 77 11.90 10.65 -9.91
N GLU A 78 11.80 9.68 -10.79
CA GLU A 78 10.66 9.53 -11.69
C GLU A 78 9.46 8.90 -10.97
N ILE A 79 8.25 9.23 -11.44
CA ILE A 79 7.02 8.54 -11.07
C ILE A 79 6.40 7.98 -12.34
N SER A 80 6.35 6.66 -12.44
CA SER A 80 5.84 5.95 -13.60
C SER A 80 4.94 4.77 -13.21
N TYR A 81 4.31 4.14 -14.20
CA TYR A 81 3.37 3.05 -14.00
C TYR A 81 3.96 1.84 -13.26
N ASP A 82 5.24 1.57 -13.50
CA ASP A 82 5.94 0.43 -12.93
C ASP A 82 6.29 0.59 -11.46
N HIS A 83 6.10 1.78 -10.90
CA HIS A 83 6.19 2.03 -9.47
C HIS A 83 4.96 1.55 -8.68
N PHE A 84 3.90 1.12 -9.36
CA PHE A 84 2.65 0.76 -8.69
C PHE A 84 2.18 -0.65 -9.05
N CYS A 85 1.61 -1.31 -8.05
CA CYS A 85 0.88 -2.56 -8.21
C CYS A 85 -0.36 -2.52 -7.31
N VAL A 86 -1.51 -2.85 -7.88
CA VAL A 86 -2.74 -3.07 -7.12
C VAL A 86 -2.99 -4.57 -7.07
N MET A 87 -3.36 -5.07 -5.91
CA MET A 87 -3.72 -6.47 -5.70
C MET A 87 -5.03 -6.54 -4.93
N VAL A 88 -5.93 -7.40 -5.38
CA VAL A 88 -7.15 -7.77 -4.64
C VAL A 88 -7.00 -9.23 -4.22
N THR A 89 -7.21 -9.49 -2.94
CA THR A 89 -7.18 -10.84 -2.37
C THR A 89 -8.59 -11.16 -1.89
N ASP A 90 -9.21 -12.21 -2.41
CA ASP A 90 -10.53 -12.66 -1.99
C ASP A 90 -10.48 -13.53 -0.71
N VAL A 91 -11.65 -13.95 -0.22
CA VAL A 91 -11.80 -14.75 0.99
C VAL A 91 -11.07 -16.11 0.91
N ASP A 92 -10.92 -16.66 -0.28
CA ASP A 92 -10.21 -17.92 -0.51
C ASP A 92 -8.70 -17.74 -0.64
N GLY A 93 -8.21 -16.49 -0.51
CA GLY A 93 -6.80 -16.14 -0.64
C GLY A 93 -6.31 -16.04 -2.07
N LYS A 94 -7.22 -16.10 -3.07
CA LYS A 94 -6.87 -15.91 -4.47
C LYS A 94 -6.52 -14.44 -4.72
N LYS A 95 -5.39 -14.22 -5.40
CA LYS A 95 -4.85 -12.89 -5.67
C LYS A 95 -5.02 -12.52 -7.13
N THR A 96 -5.59 -11.35 -7.37
CA THR A 96 -5.69 -10.73 -8.70
C THR A 96 -4.82 -9.49 -8.70
N TYR A 97 -3.92 -9.39 -9.70
CA TYR A 97 -2.94 -8.31 -9.81
C TYR A 97 -3.26 -7.38 -10.96
N TYR A 98 -3.11 -6.07 -10.74
CA TYR A 98 -3.20 -5.01 -11.71
C TYR A 98 -1.85 -4.30 -11.72
N THR A 99 -1.11 -4.43 -12.82
CA THR A 99 0.28 -3.96 -12.91
C THR A 99 0.51 -3.24 -14.23
N TYR A 100 1.65 -2.57 -14.34
CA TYR A 100 2.09 -1.90 -15.58
C TYR A 100 2.18 -2.84 -16.81
N LYS A 101 2.19 -4.14 -16.62
CA LYS A 101 2.20 -5.13 -17.71
C LYS A 101 0.90 -5.13 -18.50
N ASP A 102 -0.18 -4.63 -17.91
CA ASP A 102 -1.48 -4.47 -18.55
C ASP A 102 -2.01 -3.05 -18.30
N LEU A 103 -1.57 -2.10 -19.14
CA LEU A 103 -1.97 -0.70 -19.07
C LEU A 103 -3.44 -0.47 -19.42
N SER A 104 -4.14 -1.45 -20.01
CA SER A 104 -5.58 -1.37 -20.19
C SER A 104 -6.31 -1.46 -18.85
N LYS A 105 -5.71 -2.14 -17.87
CA LYS A 105 -6.28 -2.39 -16.54
C LYS A 105 -5.67 -1.52 -15.43
N LEU A 106 -4.49 -0.95 -15.62
CA LEU A 106 -3.88 -0.02 -14.67
C LEU A 106 -3.66 1.34 -15.33
N LYS A 107 -4.22 2.40 -14.74
CA LYS A 107 -4.06 3.78 -15.18
C LYS A 107 -3.41 4.61 -14.08
N LEU A 108 -2.39 5.37 -14.42
CA LEU A 108 -1.77 6.40 -13.59
C LEU A 108 -2.10 7.78 -14.18
N VAL A 109 -2.53 8.69 -13.33
CA VAL A 109 -2.65 10.12 -13.63
C VAL A 109 -1.92 10.87 -12.54
N THR A 110 -1.05 11.77 -12.93
CA THR A 110 -0.34 12.69 -12.03
C THR A 110 -0.79 14.11 -12.33
N ASP A 111 -1.09 14.87 -11.29
CA ASP A 111 -1.35 16.28 -11.44
C ASP A 111 -0.02 16.99 -11.70
N ASP A 112 0.04 17.78 -12.78
CA ASP A 112 1.06 18.79 -13.05
C ASP A 112 2.52 18.32 -13.32
N LEU A 113 2.74 17.06 -13.72
CA LEU A 113 4.04 16.67 -14.23
C LEU A 113 4.07 16.70 -15.76
N SER A 114 4.43 17.84 -16.32
CA SER A 114 4.90 17.91 -17.73
C SER A 114 6.24 17.15 -17.90
N ASP A 115 6.94 16.93 -16.80
CA ASP A 115 8.12 16.07 -16.64
C ASP A 115 7.83 15.08 -15.50
N PRO A 116 7.98 13.77 -15.68
CA PRO A 116 7.74 12.76 -14.64
C PRO A 116 8.73 12.83 -13.47
N GLN A 117 9.67 13.79 -13.46
CA GLN A 117 10.70 13.96 -12.45
C GLN A 117 10.22 14.79 -11.26
N LEU A 118 10.11 14.15 -10.10
CA LEU A 118 9.78 14.84 -8.85
C LEU A 118 11.05 15.38 -8.18
N SER A 119 11.23 16.69 -8.20
CA SER A 119 12.36 17.38 -7.61
C SER A 119 12.41 17.25 -6.08
N LYS A 120 13.58 17.54 -5.47
CA LYS A 120 13.77 17.57 -4.02
C LYS A 120 12.72 18.46 -3.33
N ASN A 121 12.13 17.96 -2.26
CA ASN A 121 11.10 18.61 -1.44
C ASN A 121 9.78 18.91 -2.18
N SER A 122 9.67 18.58 -3.46
CA SER A 122 8.41 18.67 -4.19
C SER A 122 7.48 17.52 -3.84
N ASN A 123 6.20 17.73 -4.09
CA ASN A 123 5.17 16.73 -3.98
C ASN A 123 4.31 16.69 -5.24
N VAL A 124 3.69 15.57 -5.49
CA VAL A 124 2.76 15.35 -6.60
C VAL A 124 1.59 14.53 -6.12
N GLU A 125 0.40 14.88 -6.60
CA GLU A 125 -0.79 14.05 -6.42
C GLU A 125 -0.87 13.03 -7.56
N CYS A 126 -1.05 11.76 -7.17
CA CYS A 126 -1.16 10.65 -8.08
C CYS A 126 -2.53 9.99 -7.91
N THR A 127 -3.18 9.70 -9.01
CA THR A 127 -4.38 8.85 -9.04
C THR A 127 -4.06 7.57 -9.77
N ILE A 128 -4.14 6.44 -9.06
CA ILE A 128 -3.97 5.11 -9.62
C ILE A 128 -5.34 4.46 -9.74
N THR A 129 -5.69 3.97 -10.92
CA THR A 129 -6.97 3.30 -11.18
C THR A 129 -6.71 1.89 -11.68
N ALA A 130 -7.15 0.88 -10.91
CA ALA A 130 -7.30 -0.49 -11.39
C ALA A 130 -8.70 -0.66 -11.97
N LYS A 131 -8.78 -1.13 -13.22
CA LYS A 131 -10.03 -1.31 -13.96
C LYS A 131 -10.45 -2.76 -14.02
N GLU A 132 -11.74 -3.00 -14.32
CA GLU A 132 -12.30 -4.35 -14.42
C GLU A 132 -12.12 -5.17 -13.13
N VAL A 133 -12.16 -4.48 -12.00
CA VAL A 133 -12.13 -5.13 -10.69
C VAL A 133 -13.51 -5.74 -10.42
N PRO A 134 -13.60 -7.04 -10.10
CA PRO A 134 -14.86 -7.66 -9.70
C PRO A 134 -15.50 -6.95 -8.51
N ALA A 135 -16.79 -7.19 -8.28
CA ALA A 135 -17.47 -6.68 -7.09
C ALA A 135 -16.73 -7.14 -5.83
N LEU A 136 -16.44 -6.18 -4.95
CA LEU A 136 -15.71 -6.45 -3.70
C LEU A 136 -16.65 -6.96 -2.63
N ALA A 137 -16.24 -8.03 -1.95
CA ALA A 137 -16.89 -8.51 -0.73
C ALA A 137 -16.29 -7.82 0.52
N PRO A 138 -17.05 -7.73 1.64
CA PRO A 138 -16.51 -7.17 2.89
C PRO A 138 -15.25 -7.88 3.41
N THR A 139 -15.07 -9.15 3.07
CA THR A 139 -13.93 -9.99 3.47
C THR A 139 -12.71 -9.82 2.56
N ASP A 140 -12.85 -9.14 1.44
CA ASP A 140 -11.74 -8.95 0.51
C ASP A 140 -10.73 -7.95 1.07
N THR A 141 -9.47 -8.14 0.69
CA THR A 141 -8.39 -7.21 0.98
C THR A 141 -7.91 -6.53 -0.30
N VAL A 142 -7.96 -5.21 -0.29
CA VAL A 142 -7.40 -4.37 -1.35
C VAL A 142 -6.00 -3.92 -0.93
N THR A 143 -5.01 -4.19 -1.76
CA THR A 143 -3.62 -3.81 -1.50
C THR A 143 -3.11 -2.88 -2.58
N LEU A 144 -2.63 -1.70 -2.18
CA LEU A 144 -1.77 -0.87 -3.02
C LEU A 144 -0.32 -1.08 -2.62
N ILE A 145 0.56 -1.28 -3.60
CA ILE A 145 2.00 -1.40 -3.42
C ILE A 145 2.66 -0.28 -4.22
N TYR A 146 3.52 0.48 -3.56
CA TYR A 146 4.35 1.51 -4.15
C TYR A 146 5.83 1.15 -4.01
N TYR A 147 6.56 1.17 -5.12
CA TYR A 147 7.99 0.92 -5.22
C TYR A 147 8.71 2.23 -5.54
N PRO A 148 9.43 2.85 -4.59
CA PRO A 148 9.98 4.19 -4.80
C PRO A 148 11.16 4.25 -5.78
N ASP A 149 11.80 3.13 -6.11
CA ASP A 149 12.94 3.12 -7.00
C ASP A 149 12.62 2.54 -8.39
N HIS A 150 11.88 1.48 -8.46
CA HIS A 150 11.41 0.84 -9.69
C HIS A 150 10.61 -0.42 -9.37
N THR A 151 10.00 -0.98 -10.40
CA THR A 151 9.15 -2.17 -10.33
C THR A 151 9.82 -3.33 -9.61
N TYR A 152 9.09 -3.86 -8.62
CA TYR A 152 9.56 -4.99 -7.82
C TYR A 152 10.92 -4.75 -7.16
N GLY A 153 11.23 -3.48 -6.89
CA GLY A 153 12.40 -3.09 -6.12
C GLY A 153 12.39 -3.75 -4.74
N GLU A 154 13.56 -3.81 -4.16
CA GLU A 154 13.78 -4.39 -2.82
C GLU A 154 12.94 -3.69 -1.74
N TYR A 155 12.65 -2.40 -1.95
CA TYR A 155 11.91 -1.56 -1.00
C TYR A 155 10.51 -1.26 -1.49
N SER A 156 9.52 -1.38 -0.60
CA SER A 156 8.13 -1.04 -0.95
C SER A 156 7.33 -0.50 0.22
N ALA A 157 6.33 0.34 -0.10
CA ALA A 157 5.25 0.71 0.81
C ALA A 157 3.99 -0.07 0.44
N ARG A 158 3.28 -0.62 1.42
CA ARG A 158 2.07 -1.41 1.20
C ARG A 158 0.93 -0.98 2.11
N TRP A 159 -0.22 -0.71 1.53
CA TRP A 159 -1.48 -0.52 2.24
C TRP A 159 -2.36 -1.74 1.98
N ASN A 160 -2.60 -2.53 3.04
CA ASN A 160 -3.47 -3.71 3.00
C ASN A 160 -4.79 -3.34 3.68
N LEU A 161 -5.78 -2.97 2.89
CA LEU A 161 -7.05 -2.43 3.37
C LEU A 161 -8.12 -3.52 3.31
N LEU A 162 -8.63 -3.95 4.45
CA LEU A 162 -9.79 -4.84 4.49
C LEU A 162 -11.04 -4.00 4.15
N VAL A 163 -11.87 -4.50 3.24
CA VAL A 163 -13.04 -3.76 2.74
C VAL A 163 -14.02 -3.45 3.87
N SER A 164 -14.22 -4.38 4.81
CA SER A 164 -15.10 -4.18 5.98
C SER A 164 -14.63 -3.12 6.97
N ASP A 165 -13.37 -2.70 6.94
CA ASP A 165 -12.82 -1.70 7.86
C ASP A 165 -13.25 -0.26 7.50
N GLY A 166 -13.94 -0.08 6.36
CA GLY A 166 -14.45 1.22 5.91
C GLY A 166 -13.39 2.14 5.29
N GLU A 167 -12.15 1.66 5.12
CA GLU A 167 -11.08 2.41 4.47
C GLU A 167 -11.24 2.45 2.94
N VAL A 168 -12.05 1.54 2.38
CA VAL A 168 -12.43 1.50 0.96
C VAL A 168 -13.86 1.98 0.84
N THR A 169 -14.07 3.13 0.20
CA THR A 169 -15.41 3.67 -0.03
C THR A 169 -16.10 2.85 -1.12
N LEU A 170 -17.17 2.18 -0.77
CA LEU A 170 -18.04 1.46 -1.70
C LEU A 170 -19.18 2.36 -2.19
N PRO A 171 -19.76 2.12 -3.40
CA PRO A 171 -20.94 2.83 -3.84
C PRO A 171 -22.06 2.59 -2.85
N THR A 172 -22.72 3.66 -2.43
CA THR A 172 -23.94 3.55 -1.66
C THR A 172 -24.97 2.77 -2.47
N SER A 173 -25.38 1.61 -1.96
CA SER A 173 -26.50 0.87 -2.53
C SER A 173 -27.71 1.79 -2.46
N SER A 174 -28.11 2.41 -3.59
CA SER A 174 -29.41 3.02 -3.68
C SER A 174 -30.42 1.90 -3.57
N ALA A 175 -30.95 1.74 -2.35
CA ALA A 175 -32.11 0.90 -2.13
C ALA A 175 -33.21 1.33 -3.12
N LYS A 176 -33.56 0.42 -4.04
CA LYS A 176 -34.75 0.52 -4.85
C LYS A 176 -35.97 0.18 -4.03
#